data_3269e9587ea48432cb7ce6b04ee60ffb
#
_entry.id   3269e9587ea48432cb7ce6b04ee60ffb
#
_cell.length_a   1.000
_cell.length_b   1.000
_cell.length_c   1.000
_cell.angle_alpha   90.00
_cell.angle_beta   90.00
_cell.angle_gamma   90.00
#
_symmetry.space_group_name_H-M   'P 1'
#
loop_
_entity.id
_entity.type
_entity.pdbx_description
1 polymer ?
#
loop_
_entity_poly.entity_id
_entity_poly.type
_entity_poly.pdbx_seq_one_letter_code
_entity_poly.pdbx_strand_id
1 'polypeptide(L)'
;LPNRLGASYVAKDGNKKVPVMLHRALFGSLERFIGILIENYAGKLPFWLSPIQAVVGPIAEENNEYVKKLFEDLFKEGIKCEMDLRNEKINYKIREHSLAKVPFIIVCGKKEVAENTVTVRKLGSDKQEVMKREDLIKKMLDTNKLPLN
;
A
#
# COMPACT_ATOMS: atom_id res chain seq x y z
N LEU A 1 18.77 -20.52 28.23
CA LEU A 1 18.31 -21.01 26.90
C LEU A 1 19.50 -21.41 26.01
N PRO A 2 20.60 -20.62 25.82
CA PRO A 2 21.69 -20.97 24.91
C PRO A 2 22.32 -22.33 25.21
N ASN A 3 22.60 -22.60 26.50
CA ASN A 3 23.14 -23.90 26.93
C ASN A 3 22.24 -25.10 26.57
N ARG A 4 20.91 -24.93 26.72
CA ARG A 4 19.95 -26.01 26.37
C ARG A 4 19.86 -26.25 24.85
N LEU A 5 20.12 -25.20 24.05
CA LEU A 5 20.13 -25.29 22.59
C LEU A 5 21.50 -25.66 22.03
N GLY A 6 22.51 -25.88 22.88
CA GLY A 6 23.86 -26.18 22.43
C GLY A 6 24.55 -25.05 21.65
N ALA A 7 24.02 -23.80 21.78
CA ALA A 7 24.56 -22.66 21.06
C ALA A 7 25.96 -22.29 21.55
N SER A 8 26.92 -22.18 20.62
CA SER A 8 28.28 -21.75 20.93
C SER A 8 28.86 -20.90 19.82
N TYR A 9 29.82 -20.03 20.15
CA TYR A 9 30.61 -19.27 19.17
C TYR A 9 32.08 -19.36 19.53
N VAL A 10 32.94 -19.17 18.55
CA VAL A 10 34.40 -19.10 18.77
C VAL A 10 34.78 -17.66 19.10
N ALA A 11 35.31 -17.45 20.30
CA ALA A 11 35.75 -16.14 20.77
C ALA A 11 37.12 -15.78 20.20
N LYS A 12 37.57 -14.54 20.42
CA LYS A 12 38.87 -14.03 19.95
C LYS A 12 40.07 -14.83 20.47
N ASP A 13 39.90 -15.50 21.58
CA ASP A 13 40.91 -16.38 22.22
C ASP A 13 40.91 -17.80 21.66
N GLY A 14 40.12 -18.07 20.59
CA GLY A 14 39.98 -19.40 19.97
C GLY A 14 39.11 -20.39 20.72
N ASN A 15 38.61 -20.04 21.91
CA ASN A 15 37.79 -20.93 22.72
C ASN A 15 36.29 -20.83 22.34
N LYS A 16 35.59 -21.96 22.48
CA LYS A 16 34.11 -21.97 22.34
C LYS A 16 33.48 -21.38 23.59
N LYS A 17 32.64 -20.37 23.41
CA LYS A 17 31.85 -19.74 24.47
C LYS A 17 30.38 -19.79 24.18
N VAL A 18 29.54 -19.80 25.21
CA VAL A 18 28.10 -19.74 25.09
C VAL A 18 27.68 -18.29 24.85
N PRO A 19 26.87 -17.99 23.81
CA PRO A 19 26.42 -16.63 23.56
C PRO A 19 25.40 -16.14 24.60
N VAL A 20 25.38 -14.84 24.83
CA VAL A 20 24.27 -14.19 25.54
C VAL A 20 23.11 -14.06 24.60
N MET A 21 21.95 -14.54 25.01
CA MET A 21 20.72 -14.43 24.24
C MET A 21 19.88 -13.28 24.79
N LEU A 22 19.63 -12.27 23.97
CA LEU A 22 18.71 -11.19 24.28
C LEU A 22 17.36 -11.52 23.64
N HIS A 23 16.34 -11.63 24.49
CA HIS A 23 14.98 -11.88 24.04
C HIS A 23 14.16 -10.59 24.23
N ARG A 24 13.63 -10.06 23.14
CA ARG A 24 12.85 -8.80 23.17
C ARG A 24 11.59 -8.94 22.33
N ALA A 25 10.47 -8.59 22.93
CA ALA A 25 9.19 -8.42 22.22
C ALA A 25 8.83 -6.93 22.22
N LEU A 26 8.58 -6.36 21.03
CA LEU A 26 8.24 -4.95 20.88
C LEU A 26 6.72 -4.72 20.95
N PHE A 27 5.93 -5.56 20.27
CA PHE A 27 4.49 -5.40 20.12
C PHE A 27 3.68 -6.52 20.79
N GLY A 28 4.32 -7.44 21.51
CA GLY A 28 3.68 -8.65 22.01
C GLY A 28 3.35 -9.61 20.88
N SER A 29 2.07 -9.78 20.55
CA SER A 29 1.58 -10.52 19.38
C SER A 29 1.33 -9.56 18.22
N LEU A 30 1.83 -9.88 17.02
CA LEU A 30 1.60 -9.10 15.80
C LEU A 30 0.12 -9.04 15.45
N GLU A 31 -0.61 -10.14 15.61
CA GLU A 31 -2.04 -10.23 15.32
C GLU A 31 -2.84 -9.27 16.22
N ARG A 32 -2.53 -9.23 17.52
CA ARG A 32 -3.15 -8.31 18.44
C ARG A 32 -2.81 -6.86 18.10
N PHE A 33 -1.57 -6.58 17.77
CA PHE A 33 -1.13 -5.25 17.37
C PHE A 33 -1.84 -4.77 16.11
N ILE A 34 -1.94 -5.62 15.07
CA ILE A 34 -2.69 -5.32 13.84
C ILE A 34 -4.17 -5.10 14.15
N GLY A 35 -4.77 -5.92 15.01
CA GLY A 35 -6.16 -5.75 15.45
C GLY A 35 -6.39 -4.38 16.10
N ILE A 36 -5.51 -3.95 17.00
CA ILE A 36 -5.56 -2.63 17.64
C ILE A 36 -5.41 -1.50 16.62
N LEU A 37 -4.52 -1.64 15.62
CA LEU A 37 -4.36 -0.66 14.54
C LEU A 37 -5.64 -0.52 13.71
N ILE A 38 -6.23 -1.64 13.30
CA ILE A 38 -7.47 -1.64 12.52
C ILE A 38 -8.60 -0.97 13.31
N GLU A 39 -8.73 -1.28 14.60
CA GLU A 39 -9.73 -0.70 15.48
C GLU A 39 -9.49 0.81 15.66
N ASN A 40 -8.26 1.23 15.97
CA ASN A 40 -7.90 2.63 16.19
C ASN A 40 -8.16 3.50 14.95
N TYR A 41 -7.90 3.00 13.76
CA TYR A 41 -8.13 3.72 12.51
C TYR A 41 -9.50 3.44 11.87
N ALA A 42 -10.36 2.64 12.51
CA ALA A 42 -11.62 2.17 11.92
C ALA A 42 -11.43 1.59 10.49
N GLY A 43 -10.32 0.87 10.28
CA GLY A 43 -9.91 0.31 9.01
C GLY A 43 -9.36 1.33 7.99
N LYS A 44 -9.39 2.63 8.27
CA LYS A 44 -8.87 3.69 7.38
C LYS A 44 -7.41 3.97 7.70
N LEU A 45 -6.54 3.01 7.43
CA LEU A 45 -5.12 3.12 7.72
C LEU A 45 -4.48 4.32 7.00
N PRO A 46 -3.45 4.95 7.58
CA PRO A 46 -2.63 5.94 6.88
C PRO A 46 -2.07 5.36 5.58
N PHE A 47 -1.86 6.19 4.58
CA PHE A 47 -1.43 5.75 3.24
C PHE A 47 -0.18 4.87 3.27
N TRP A 48 0.87 5.30 3.98
CA TRP A 48 2.13 4.56 4.10
C TRP A 48 1.99 3.18 4.78
N LEU A 49 0.97 3.01 5.63
CA LEU A 49 0.70 1.76 6.36
C LEU A 49 -0.30 0.86 5.63
N SER A 50 -1.02 1.38 4.65
CA SER A 50 -2.04 0.63 3.92
C SER A 50 -1.41 -0.53 3.12
N PRO A 51 -1.97 -1.76 3.19
CA PRO A 51 -1.49 -2.90 2.42
C PRO A 51 -1.71 -2.70 0.91
N ILE A 52 -2.85 -2.11 0.53
CA ILE A 52 -3.17 -1.64 -0.81
C ILE A 52 -3.36 -0.14 -0.70
N GLN A 53 -2.53 0.64 -1.40
CA GLN A 53 -2.53 2.09 -1.33
C GLN A 53 -3.40 2.74 -2.38
N ALA A 54 -3.49 2.09 -3.55
CA ALA A 54 -4.30 2.55 -4.67
C ALA A 54 -4.86 1.39 -5.47
N VAL A 55 -6.03 1.61 -6.06
CA VAL A 55 -6.57 0.73 -7.11
C VAL A 55 -6.79 1.56 -8.36
N VAL A 56 -6.33 1.04 -9.51
CA VAL A 56 -6.49 1.66 -10.82
C VAL A 56 -7.47 0.86 -11.64
N GLY A 57 -8.52 1.50 -12.15
CA GLY A 57 -9.52 0.83 -12.96
C GLY A 57 -9.96 1.64 -14.18
N PRO A 58 -10.19 0.97 -15.32
CA PRO A 58 -10.76 1.60 -16.50
C PRO A 58 -12.29 1.75 -16.37
N ILE A 59 -12.85 2.75 -17.03
CA ILE A 59 -14.31 2.87 -17.24
C ILE A 59 -14.75 1.88 -18.31
N ALA A 60 -13.95 1.67 -19.37
CA ALA A 60 -14.22 0.78 -20.47
C ALA A 60 -12.95 0.00 -20.85
N GLU A 61 -13.11 -1.19 -21.42
CA GLU A 61 -12.00 -2.11 -21.76
C GLU A 61 -10.95 -1.50 -22.69
N GLU A 62 -11.35 -0.61 -23.59
CA GLU A 62 -10.44 0.10 -24.50
C GLU A 62 -9.34 0.91 -23.76
N ASN A 63 -9.56 1.24 -22.48
CA ASN A 63 -8.62 2.00 -21.65
C ASN A 63 -7.66 1.10 -20.85
N ASN A 64 -7.73 -0.22 -21.01
CA ASN A 64 -6.92 -1.18 -20.25
C ASN A 64 -5.41 -0.95 -20.41
N GLU A 65 -4.95 -0.63 -21.62
CA GLU A 65 -3.52 -0.39 -21.87
C GLU A 65 -3.00 0.85 -21.14
N TYR A 66 -3.81 1.89 -21.03
CA TYR A 66 -3.47 3.08 -20.25
C TYR A 66 -3.38 2.77 -18.75
N VAL A 67 -4.36 1.99 -18.25
CA VAL A 67 -4.40 1.55 -16.85
C VAL A 67 -3.17 0.69 -16.51
N LYS A 68 -2.79 -0.25 -17.38
CA LYS A 68 -1.59 -1.08 -17.19
C LYS A 68 -0.31 -0.23 -17.10
N LYS A 69 -0.13 0.73 -18.02
CA LYS A 69 1.02 1.64 -17.99
C LYS A 69 1.06 2.48 -16.72
N LEU A 70 -0.08 2.99 -16.28
CA LEU A 70 -0.17 3.76 -15.04
C LEU A 70 0.17 2.89 -13.83
N PHE A 71 -0.36 1.66 -13.79
CA PHE A 71 -0.04 0.70 -12.74
C PHE A 71 1.46 0.41 -12.69
N GLU A 72 2.10 0.13 -13.84
CA GLU A 72 3.54 -0.14 -13.90
C GLU A 72 4.37 1.04 -13.37
N ASP A 73 3.98 2.28 -13.70
CA ASP A 73 4.68 3.46 -13.18
C ASP A 73 4.53 3.59 -11.66
N LEU A 74 3.32 3.45 -11.13
CA LEU A 74 3.09 3.47 -9.68
C LEU A 74 3.86 2.36 -8.97
N PHE A 75 3.87 1.16 -9.55
CA PHE A 75 4.58 0.02 -9.00
C PHE A 75 6.11 0.22 -8.99
N LYS A 76 6.68 0.77 -10.08
CA LYS A 76 8.12 1.11 -10.16
C LYS A 76 8.53 2.12 -9.09
N GLU A 77 7.65 3.05 -8.75
CA GLU A 77 7.85 4.04 -7.69
C GLU A 77 7.59 3.50 -6.26
N GLY A 78 7.31 2.19 -6.14
CA GLY A 78 7.13 1.53 -4.84
C GLY A 78 5.77 1.77 -4.21
N ILE A 79 4.77 2.23 -4.97
CA ILE A 79 3.38 2.34 -4.49
C ILE A 79 2.72 0.97 -4.57
N LYS A 80 2.12 0.52 -3.45
CA LYS A 80 1.38 -0.74 -3.36
C LYS A 80 0.01 -0.58 -4.02
N CYS A 81 -0.06 -0.87 -5.32
CA CYS A 81 -1.27 -0.69 -6.11
C CYS A 81 -1.77 -2.00 -6.73
N GLU A 82 -3.04 -2.04 -7.05
CA GLU A 82 -3.71 -3.12 -7.77
C GLU A 82 -4.43 -2.58 -9.01
N MET A 83 -4.68 -3.45 -9.98
CA MET A 83 -5.50 -3.15 -11.15
C MET A 83 -6.84 -3.87 -11.05
N ASP A 84 -7.93 -3.16 -11.30
CA ASP A 84 -9.24 -3.77 -11.45
C ASP A 84 -9.71 -3.70 -12.91
N LEU A 85 -9.31 -4.70 -13.70
CA LEU A 85 -9.66 -4.81 -15.12
C LEU A 85 -10.95 -5.61 -15.36
N ARG A 86 -11.70 -5.96 -14.30
CA ARG A 86 -12.96 -6.69 -14.44
C ARG A 86 -13.95 -5.89 -15.31
N ASN A 87 -14.75 -6.60 -16.11
CA ASN A 87 -15.80 -5.97 -16.91
C ASN A 87 -17.06 -5.71 -16.05
N GLU A 88 -16.92 -4.80 -15.09
CA GLU A 88 -17.95 -4.39 -14.14
C GLU A 88 -18.20 -2.88 -14.21
N LYS A 89 -19.42 -2.46 -13.85
CA LYS A 89 -19.76 -1.03 -13.80
C LYS A 89 -18.82 -0.28 -12.83
N ILE A 90 -18.31 0.85 -13.27
CA ILE A 90 -17.34 1.64 -12.49
C ILE A 90 -17.85 1.98 -11.08
N ASN A 91 -19.14 2.26 -10.92
CA ASN A 91 -19.73 2.55 -9.62
C ASN A 91 -19.67 1.34 -8.67
N TYR A 92 -19.80 0.12 -9.21
CA TYR A 92 -19.65 -1.10 -8.42
C TYR A 92 -18.22 -1.27 -7.95
N LYS A 93 -17.23 -1.13 -8.83
CA LYS A 93 -15.80 -1.17 -8.48
C LYS A 93 -15.45 -0.14 -7.41
N ILE A 94 -15.89 1.11 -7.59
CA ILE A 94 -15.65 2.18 -6.62
C ILE A 94 -16.23 1.82 -5.24
N ARG A 95 -17.45 1.30 -5.21
CA ARG A 95 -18.10 0.90 -3.95
C ARG A 95 -17.33 -0.23 -3.27
N GLU A 96 -16.95 -1.26 -4.00
CA GLU A 96 -16.22 -2.42 -3.48
C GLU A 96 -14.88 -1.99 -2.86
N HIS A 97 -14.07 -1.23 -3.61
CA HIS A 97 -12.79 -0.76 -3.11
C HIS A 97 -12.92 0.27 -1.97
N SER A 98 -13.99 1.06 -1.94
CA SER A 98 -14.30 1.94 -0.81
C SER A 98 -14.67 1.16 0.45
N LEU A 99 -15.41 0.06 0.33
CA LEU A 99 -15.71 -0.86 1.43
C LEU A 99 -14.45 -1.56 1.94
N ALA A 100 -13.54 -1.94 1.04
CA ALA A 100 -12.22 -2.47 1.35
C ALA A 100 -11.25 -1.43 1.94
N LYS A 101 -11.70 -0.17 2.12
CA LYS A 101 -10.92 0.93 2.72
C LYS A 101 -9.64 1.29 1.94
N VAL A 102 -9.61 1.08 0.63
CA VAL A 102 -8.49 1.50 -0.21
C VAL A 102 -8.38 3.03 -0.20
N PRO A 103 -7.21 3.61 0.14
CA PRO A 103 -7.05 5.06 0.29
C PRO A 103 -7.32 5.87 -0.99
N PHE A 104 -6.87 5.37 -2.14
CA PHE A 104 -7.07 6.04 -3.43
C PHE A 104 -7.66 5.09 -4.47
N ILE A 105 -8.72 5.53 -5.12
CA ILE A 105 -9.32 4.84 -6.27
C ILE A 105 -9.11 5.75 -7.49
N ILE A 106 -8.39 5.22 -8.48
CA ILE A 106 -8.00 5.94 -9.69
C ILE A 106 -8.82 5.40 -10.85
N VAL A 107 -9.53 6.28 -11.52
CA VAL A 107 -10.41 5.94 -12.63
C VAL A 107 -9.88 6.57 -13.90
N CYS A 108 -9.81 5.77 -14.97
CA CYS A 108 -9.36 6.19 -16.29
C CYS A 108 -10.45 5.92 -17.34
N GLY A 109 -10.98 6.98 -17.91
CA GLY A 109 -11.93 6.93 -19.04
C GLY A 109 -11.29 7.46 -20.32
N LYS A 110 -12.07 7.57 -21.39
CA LYS A 110 -11.62 8.08 -22.70
C LYS A 110 -11.00 9.47 -22.62
N LYS A 111 -11.60 10.35 -21.82
CA LYS A 111 -11.14 11.73 -21.65
C LYS A 111 -9.77 11.75 -20.95
N GLU A 112 -9.65 11.01 -19.87
CA GLU A 112 -8.41 10.90 -19.13
C GLU A 112 -7.27 10.34 -19.99
N VAL A 113 -7.56 9.34 -20.82
CA VAL A 113 -6.57 8.77 -21.77
C VAL A 113 -6.15 9.81 -22.81
N ALA A 114 -7.10 10.56 -23.40
CA ALA A 114 -6.82 11.58 -24.43
C ALA A 114 -5.98 12.74 -23.88
N GLU A 115 -6.25 13.17 -22.64
CA GLU A 115 -5.61 14.32 -22.00
C GLU A 115 -4.37 13.93 -21.14
N ASN A 116 -4.03 12.64 -21.07
CA ASN A 116 -3.00 12.07 -20.20
C ASN A 116 -3.21 12.46 -18.72
N THR A 117 -4.46 12.40 -18.28
CA THR A 117 -4.90 12.71 -16.93
C THR A 117 -5.48 11.47 -16.24
N VAL A 118 -5.83 11.61 -15.00
CA VAL A 118 -6.50 10.60 -14.17
C VAL A 118 -7.54 11.25 -13.28
N THR A 119 -8.63 10.55 -13.02
CA THR A 119 -9.61 10.95 -12.01
C THR A 119 -9.36 10.19 -10.73
N VAL A 120 -9.08 10.88 -9.64
CA VAL A 120 -8.71 10.33 -8.34
C VAL A 120 -9.82 10.56 -7.33
N ARG A 121 -10.20 9.51 -6.62
CA ARG A 121 -11.07 9.56 -5.45
C ARG A 121 -10.29 9.15 -4.22
N LYS A 122 -10.38 9.98 -3.17
CA LYS A 122 -9.79 9.67 -1.86
C LYS A 122 -10.85 9.05 -0.94
N LEU A 123 -10.48 8.03 -0.20
CA LEU A 123 -11.36 7.40 0.78
C LEU A 123 -11.93 8.43 1.78
N GLY A 124 -13.26 8.38 1.96
CA GLY A 124 -13.98 9.30 2.85
C GLY A 124 -14.23 10.69 2.27
N SER A 125 -13.97 10.89 0.98
CA SER A 125 -14.32 12.12 0.26
C SER A 125 -15.18 11.80 -0.96
N ASP A 126 -16.26 12.55 -1.15
CA ASP A 126 -17.09 12.46 -2.35
C ASP A 126 -16.50 13.28 -3.51
N LYS A 127 -15.47 14.08 -3.23
CA LYS A 127 -14.81 14.89 -4.24
C LYS A 127 -13.93 14.04 -5.13
N GLN A 128 -14.02 14.30 -6.42
CA GLN A 128 -13.13 13.75 -7.44
C GLN A 128 -12.16 14.83 -7.87
N GLU A 129 -10.89 14.48 -7.98
CA GLU A 129 -9.84 15.37 -8.46
C GLU A 129 -9.32 14.83 -9.79
N VAL A 130 -9.33 15.66 -10.81
CA VAL A 130 -8.68 15.36 -12.10
C VAL A 130 -7.28 15.98 -12.06
N MET A 131 -6.27 15.17 -12.34
CA MET A 131 -4.88 15.61 -12.33
C MET A 131 -4.06 14.90 -13.39
N LYS A 132 -2.89 15.44 -13.73
CA LYS A 132 -1.95 14.79 -14.62
C LYS A 132 -1.36 13.55 -13.95
N ARG A 133 -0.98 12.56 -14.76
CA ARG A 133 -0.35 11.32 -14.29
C ARG A 133 0.90 11.56 -13.44
N GLU A 134 1.75 12.50 -13.85
CA GLU A 134 2.97 12.86 -13.12
C GLU A 134 2.67 13.48 -11.75
N ASP A 135 1.67 14.35 -11.69
CA ASP A 135 1.25 15.01 -10.44
C ASP A 135 0.66 13.99 -9.45
N LEU A 136 -0.07 12.97 -9.95
CA LEU A 136 -0.56 11.86 -9.15
C LEU A 136 0.60 11.12 -8.48
N ILE A 137 1.60 10.70 -9.27
CA ILE A 137 2.76 9.96 -8.76
C ILE A 137 3.47 10.77 -7.68
N LYS A 138 3.76 12.04 -7.95
CA LYS A 138 4.38 12.94 -6.98
C LYS A 138 3.55 13.08 -5.69
N LYS A 139 2.24 13.29 -5.82
CA LYS A 139 1.32 13.38 -4.68
C LYS A 139 1.34 12.10 -3.84
N MET A 140 1.35 10.94 -4.48
CA MET A 140 1.39 9.65 -3.77
C MET A 140 2.72 9.44 -3.06
N LEU A 141 3.85 9.75 -3.70
CA LEU A 141 5.17 9.67 -3.08
C LEU A 141 5.29 10.58 -1.86
N ASP A 142 4.79 11.81 -1.95
CA ASP A 142 4.76 12.74 -0.82
C ASP A 142 3.88 12.23 0.34
N THR A 143 2.76 11.60 0.02
CA THR A 143 1.85 11.02 1.01
C THR A 143 2.39 9.71 1.62
N ASN A 144 3.28 9.01 0.90
CA ASN A 144 3.88 7.75 1.33
C ASN A 144 5.07 7.92 2.29
N LYS A 145 5.47 9.15 2.56
CA LYS A 145 6.54 9.42 3.52
C LYS A 145 6.12 8.97 4.92
N LEU A 146 7.01 8.26 5.59
CA LEU A 146 6.85 7.95 7.01
C LEU A 146 6.78 9.27 7.80
N PRO A 147 5.92 9.36 8.82
CA PRO A 147 5.88 10.51 9.72
C PRO A 147 7.09 10.44 10.67
N LEU A 148 8.29 10.51 10.11
CA LEU A 148 9.51 10.66 10.87
C LEU A 148 9.74 12.16 11.07
N ASN A 149 9.51 12.63 12.28
CA ASN A 149 9.95 13.94 12.74
C ASN A 149 11.45 13.94 12.97
#